data_10a88111690e86269cefa34ed96e41bb
#
_entry.id   10a88111690e86269cefa34ed96e41bb
#
_cell.length_a   1.000
_cell.length_b   1.000
_cell.length_c   1.000
_cell.angle_alpha   90.00
_cell.angle_beta   90.00
_cell.angle_gamma   90.00
#
_symmetry.space_group_name_H-M   'P 1'
#
loop_
_entity.id
_entity.type
_entity.pdbx_description
1 polymer ?
#
loop_
_entity_poly.entity_id
_entity_poly.type
_entity_poly.pdbx_seq_one_letter_code
_entity_poly.pdbx_strand_id
1 'polypeptide(L)'
;VEVHQQSPDIASAVSCSKEKRGGLVPSQEDWGMGAGDQGVMIGYACDETPQMMPMPVVLANRIVRELSASRRSGYIDGLRPDGKAQVTVEYEDGKPIRVDSVVVSCQHEEGKDLKQLEREIRKKVLVPSLRLLPVDEETVIYINPGGRFVCGGLDADTGLTGRKLMVDAYGSMVQHAAGAFSGKDPTKMDP
;
A
#
# COMPACT_ATOMS: atom_id res chain seq x y z
N VAL A 1 -22.10 12.10 -6.13
CA VAL A 1 -20.77 12.72 -6.03
C VAL A 1 -20.96 14.21 -6.17
N GLU A 2 -20.51 14.95 -5.19
CA GLU A 2 -20.53 16.41 -5.21
C GLU A 2 -19.12 16.89 -5.58
N VAL A 3 -19.02 17.67 -6.64
CA VAL A 3 -17.74 18.21 -7.14
C VAL A 3 -17.85 19.73 -7.12
N HIS A 4 -16.94 20.37 -6.42
CA HIS A 4 -16.84 21.82 -6.35
C HIS A 4 -15.63 22.31 -7.14
N GLN A 5 -15.77 23.49 -7.70
CA GLN A 5 -14.65 24.17 -8.34
C GLN A 5 -13.65 24.63 -7.29
N GLN A 6 -12.36 24.49 -7.56
CA GLN A 6 -11.29 24.99 -6.69
C GLN A 6 -11.39 26.52 -6.54
N SER A 7 -11.00 27.02 -5.37
CA SER A 7 -10.87 28.47 -5.12
C SER A 7 -10.02 29.15 -6.20
N PRO A 8 -10.47 30.26 -6.78
CA PRO A 8 -9.68 30.99 -7.78
C PRO A 8 -8.29 31.41 -7.29
N ASP A 9 -8.18 31.72 -6.00
CA ASP A 9 -6.91 32.14 -5.39
C ASP A 9 -5.93 30.96 -5.31
N ILE A 10 -6.41 29.77 -4.92
CA ILE A 10 -5.61 28.54 -4.92
C ILE A 10 -5.25 28.16 -6.38
N ALA A 11 -6.20 28.18 -7.29
CA ALA A 11 -5.94 27.87 -8.70
C ALA A 11 -4.87 28.81 -9.29
N SER A 12 -4.94 30.10 -9.02
CA SER A 12 -3.93 31.08 -9.43
C SER A 12 -2.54 30.78 -8.84
N ALA A 13 -2.49 30.30 -7.62
CA ALA A 13 -1.21 29.96 -6.96
C ALA A 13 -0.55 28.69 -7.53
N VAL A 14 -1.35 27.67 -7.89
CA VAL A 14 -0.82 26.34 -8.23
C VAL A 14 -0.77 26.05 -9.74
N SER A 15 -1.43 26.83 -10.58
CA SER A 15 -1.56 26.55 -12.02
C SER A 15 -0.33 26.90 -12.86
N CYS A 16 0.68 27.56 -12.30
CA CYS A 16 1.95 27.78 -13.00
C CYS A 16 3.13 27.92 -12.04
N SER A 17 4.34 27.65 -12.55
CA SER A 17 5.57 27.77 -11.77
C SER A 17 5.86 29.23 -11.36
N LYS A 18 6.69 29.39 -10.32
CA LYS A 18 7.14 30.70 -9.85
C LYS A 18 7.90 31.46 -10.92
N GLU A 19 8.72 30.76 -11.69
CA GLU A 19 9.52 31.30 -12.78
C GLU A 19 8.66 31.88 -13.89
N LYS A 20 7.59 31.17 -14.26
CA LYS A 20 6.62 31.63 -15.25
C LYS A 20 5.86 32.86 -14.76
N ARG A 21 5.42 32.85 -13.50
CA ARG A 21 4.75 34.00 -12.89
C ARG A 21 5.67 35.24 -12.80
N GLY A 22 6.96 35.00 -12.55
CA GLY A 22 7.99 36.05 -12.46
C GLY A 22 8.48 36.54 -13.81
N GLY A 23 8.01 36.01 -14.93
CA GLY A 23 8.46 36.39 -16.31
C GLY A 23 9.91 36.00 -16.60
N LEU A 24 10.45 35.05 -15.85
CA LEU A 24 11.84 34.58 -15.99
C LEU A 24 12.01 33.53 -17.10
N VAL A 25 10.91 32.99 -17.61
CA VAL A 25 10.92 31.96 -18.67
C VAL A 25 10.12 32.45 -19.87
N PRO A 26 10.68 32.37 -21.11
CA PRO A 26 9.96 32.67 -22.31
C PRO A 26 8.70 31.80 -22.48
N SER A 27 7.59 32.37 -22.87
CA SER A 27 6.27 31.74 -22.96
C SER A 27 6.15 30.61 -24.00
N GLN A 28 7.21 30.31 -24.74
CA GLN A 28 7.25 29.30 -25.81
C GLN A 28 8.13 28.09 -25.53
N GLU A 29 8.81 28.02 -24.37
CA GLU A 29 9.65 26.91 -24.06
C GLU A 29 8.94 25.95 -23.07
N ASP A 30 9.32 24.65 -23.08
CA ASP A 30 8.80 23.58 -22.23
C ASP A 30 8.95 23.87 -20.71
N TRP A 31 9.86 24.74 -20.36
CA TRP A 31 10.05 25.29 -18.99
C TRP A 31 8.86 26.12 -18.50
N GLY A 32 7.95 26.47 -19.38
CA GLY A 32 6.69 27.09 -19.00
C GLY A 32 5.68 26.18 -18.38
N MET A 33 5.89 24.86 -18.48
CA MET A 33 5.11 23.86 -17.76
C MET A 33 5.60 23.76 -16.33
N GLY A 34 4.69 23.69 -15.42
CA GLY A 34 4.97 23.56 -13.99
C GLY A 34 3.82 24.09 -13.15
N ALA A 35 3.70 23.54 -11.97
CA ALA A 35 2.69 23.93 -11.00
C ALA A 35 3.36 24.37 -9.69
N GLY A 36 2.87 25.47 -9.13
CA GLY A 36 3.30 25.91 -7.81
C GLY A 36 2.70 25.02 -6.74
N ASP A 37 3.53 24.42 -5.90
CA ASP A 37 3.08 23.68 -4.72
C ASP A 37 4.22 23.57 -3.72
N GLN A 38 3.89 23.25 -2.48
CA GLN A 38 4.86 22.75 -1.51
C GLN A 38 5.13 21.27 -1.78
N GLY A 39 6.31 20.78 -1.44
CA GLY A 39 6.64 19.36 -1.57
C GLY A 39 7.64 18.92 -0.52
N VAL A 40 7.44 17.76 0.01
CA VAL A 40 8.41 17.04 0.86
C VAL A 40 8.56 15.66 0.29
N MET A 41 9.79 15.29 -0.03
CA MET A 41 10.12 13.94 -0.49
C MET A 41 10.89 13.21 0.61
N ILE A 42 10.46 12.00 0.91
CA ILE A 42 11.07 11.14 1.91
C ILE A 42 11.59 9.89 1.20
N GLY A 43 12.90 9.66 1.28
CA GLY A 43 13.53 8.44 0.82
C GLY A 43 14.05 7.63 2.01
N TYR A 44 13.89 6.32 1.95
CA TYR A 44 14.39 5.39 2.96
C TYR A 44 14.89 4.11 2.31
N ALA A 45 16.00 3.60 2.80
CA ALA A 45 16.51 2.29 2.42
C ALA A 45 17.16 1.62 3.64
N CYS A 46 17.05 0.31 3.73
CA CYS A 46 17.72 -0.51 4.74
C CYS A 46 18.23 -1.80 4.12
N ASP A 47 19.09 -2.50 4.82
CA ASP A 47 19.72 -3.75 4.36
C ASP A 47 19.01 -5.03 4.84
N GLU A 48 17.78 -4.90 5.37
CA GLU A 48 17.00 -6.02 5.90
C GLU A 48 16.57 -7.02 4.81
N THR A 49 16.41 -6.54 3.60
CA THR A 49 15.95 -7.36 2.46
C THR A 49 16.74 -7.03 1.18
N PRO A 50 16.78 -7.96 0.21
CA PRO A 50 17.41 -7.68 -1.10
C PRO A 50 16.77 -6.50 -1.86
N GLN A 51 15.53 -6.13 -1.51
CA GLN A 51 14.84 -4.97 -2.08
C GLN A 51 15.24 -3.65 -1.44
N MET A 52 16.12 -3.67 -0.44
CA MET A 52 16.50 -2.50 0.37
C MET A 52 15.30 -1.85 1.09
N MET A 53 14.29 -2.65 1.39
CA MET A 53 13.03 -2.24 2.01
C MET A 53 12.85 -2.93 3.38
N PRO A 54 12.10 -2.31 4.29
CA PRO A 54 11.80 -2.89 5.59
C PRO A 54 11.13 -4.27 5.51
N MET A 55 11.55 -5.17 6.37
CA MET A 55 11.08 -6.56 6.39
C MET A 55 9.54 -6.68 6.46
N PRO A 56 8.81 -5.97 7.35
CA PRO A 56 7.35 -6.08 7.42
C PRO A 56 6.67 -5.68 6.10
N VAL A 57 7.19 -4.64 5.42
CA VAL A 57 6.64 -4.19 4.12
C VAL A 57 6.83 -5.27 3.06
N VAL A 58 8.02 -5.86 2.99
CA VAL A 58 8.31 -6.92 2.03
C VAL A 58 7.44 -8.15 2.29
N LEU A 59 7.30 -8.57 3.55
CA LEU A 59 6.48 -9.73 3.90
C LEU A 59 4.99 -9.50 3.59
N ALA A 60 4.44 -8.35 3.95
CA ALA A 60 3.05 -8.01 3.64
C ALA A 60 2.79 -7.99 2.13
N ASN A 61 3.69 -7.39 1.35
CA ASN A 61 3.61 -7.39 -0.11
C ASN A 61 3.71 -8.81 -0.72
N ARG A 62 4.54 -9.68 -0.17
CA ARG A 62 4.60 -11.08 -0.60
C ARG A 62 3.29 -11.81 -0.38
N ILE A 63 2.67 -11.61 0.77
CA ILE A 63 1.37 -12.23 1.09
C ILE A 63 0.30 -11.80 0.10
N VAL A 64 0.13 -10.51 -0.18
CA VAL A 64 -0.92 -10.05 -1.12
C VAL A 64 -0.64 -10.43 -2.57
N ARG A 65 0.64 -10.53 -2.97
CA ARG A 65 1.03 -11.06 -4.28
C ARG A 65 0.68 -12.55 -4.41
N GLU A 66 0.95 -13.34 -3.38
CA GLU A 66 0.64 -14.77 -3.36
C GLU A 66 -0.88 -15.02 -3.32
N LEU A 67 -1.65 -14.22 -2.58
CA LEU A 67 -3.11 -14.23 -2.64
C LEU A 67 -3.61 -13.99 -4.07
N SER A 68 -3.10 -12.96 -4.73
CA SER A 68 -3.45 -12.64 -6.11
C SER A 68 -3.05 -13.73 -7.11
N ALA A 69 -1.88 -14.34 -6.93
CA ALA A 69 -1.42 -15.44 -7.76
C ALA A 69 -2.28 -16.68 -7.57
N SER A 70 -2.56 -17.06 -6.32
CA SER A 70 -3.41 -18.20 -5.97
C SER A 70 -4.84 -18.06 -6.51
N ARG A 71 -5.39 -16.86 -6.49
CA ARG A 71 -6.69 -16.55 -7.09
C ARG A 71 -6.68 -16.71 -8.60
N ARG A 72 -5.71 -16.09 -9.28
CA ARG A 72 -5.63 -16.09 -10.76
C ARG A 72 -5.36 -17.46 -11.33
N SER A 73 -4.60 -18.29 -10.64
CA SER A 73 -4.30 -19.66 -11.07
C SER A 73 -5.39 -20.68 -10.68
N GLY A 74 -6.38 -20.29 -9.87
CA GLY A 74 -7.34 -21.24 -9.28
C GLY A 74 -6.73 -22.16 -8.22
N TYR A 75 -5.50 -21.85 -7.73
CA TYR A 75 -4.83 -22.68 -6.72
C TYR A 75 -5.58 -22.70 -5.38
N ILE A 76 -6.27 -21.61 -5.05
CA ILE A 76 -7.26 -21.55 -3.98
C ILE A 76 -8.59 -21.18 -4.63
N ASP A 77 -9.48 -22.15 -4.71
CA ASP A 77 -10.81 -21.93 -5.26
C ASP A 77 -11.66 -21.03 -4.38
N GLY A 78 -12.53 -20.24 -5.00
CA GLY A 78 -13.43 -19.31 -4.31
C GLY A 78 -12.77 -18.07 -3.72
N LEU A 79 -11.50 -17.76 -4.01
CA LEU A 79 -10.90 -16.47 -3.69
C LEU A 79 -11.41 -15.36 -4.63
N ARG A 80 -11.72 -14.19 -4.05
CA ARG A 80 -12.10 -12.97 -4.75
C ARG A 80 -10.98 -11.92 -4.71
N PRO A 81 -11.06 -10.83 -5.52
CA PRO A 81 -9.96 -9.89 -5.71
C PRO A 81 -9.53 -9.09 -4.48
N ASP A 82 -10.46 -8.75 -3.59
CA ASP A 82 -10.16 -7.86 -2.45
C ASP A 82 -9.41 -8.60 -1.35
N GLY A 83 -8.40 -7.94 -0.81
CA GLY A 83 -7.62 -8.52 0.26
C GLY A 83 -6.59 -7.54 0.83
N LYS A 84 -6.20 -7.79 2.06
CA LYS A 84 -5.16 -7.05 2.76
C LYS A 84 -4.35 -7.96 3.67
N ALA A 85 -3.10 -7.55 3.90
CA ALA A 85 -2.21 -8.22 4.84
C ALA A 85 -1.55 -7.19 5.74
N GLN A 86 -1.39 -7.55 6.99
CA GLN A 86 -0.58 -6.83 7.97
C GLN A 86 0.40 -7.81 8.57
N VAL A 87 1.65 -7.40 8.73
CA VAL A 87 2.71 -8.18 9.36
C VAL A 87 3.37 -7.34 10.43
N THR A 88 3.47 -7.88 11.62
CA THR A 88 4.26 -7.32 12.71
C THR A 88 5.53 -8.16 12.85
N VAL A 89 6.67 -7.49 12.93
CA VAL A 89 7.98 -8.10 13.06
C VAL A 89 8.60 -7.63 14.36
N GLU A 90 9.16 -8.56 15.11
CA GLU A 90 9.95 -8.26 16.30
C GLU A 90 11.37 -7.90 15.90
N TYR A 91 11.90 -6.86 16.54
CA TYR A 91 13.24 -6.35 16.31
C TYR A 91 14.05 -6.40 17.60
N GLU A 92 15.30 -6.83 17.48
CA GLU A 92 16.30 -6.76 18.53
C GLU A 92 17.55 -6.05 18.00
N ASP A 93 18.00 -5.02 18.70
CA ASP A 93 19.15 -4.18 18.29
C ASP A 93 19.04 -3.67 16.84
N GLY A 94 17.81 -3.28 16.43
CA GLY A 94 17.54 -2.76 15.09
C GLY A 94 17.51 -3.82 13.98
N LYS A 95 17.56 -5.12 14.31
CA LYS A 95 17.48 -6.22 13.34
C LYS A 95 16.17 -6.99 13.49
N PRO A 96 15.52 -7.34 12.37
CA PRO A 96 14.33 -8.18 12.42
C PRO A 96 14.71 -9.61 12.83
N ILE A 97 14.06 -10.14 13.87
CA ILE A 97 14.39 -11.47 14.42
C ILE A 97 13.32 -12.52 14.16
N ARG A 98 12.04 -12.19 14.26
CA ARG A 98 10.94 -13.11 13.97
C ARG A 98 9.65 -12.39 13.56
N VAL A 99 8.73 -13.13 13.01
CA VAL A 99 7.37 -12.66 12.77
C VAL A 99 6.59 -12.77 14.08
N ASP A 100 6.14 -11.63 14.61
CA ASP A 100 5.31 -11.60 15.81
C ASP A 100 3.84 -11.92 15.48
N SER A 101 3.26 -11.18 14.56
CA SER A 101 1.87 -11.42 14.17
C SER A 101 1.60 -11.17 12.69
N VAL A 102 0.58 -11.87 12.19
CA VAL A 102 0.09 -11.74 10.80
C VAL A 102 -1.43 -11.67 10.81
N VAL A 103 -1.97 -10.66 10.14
CA VAL A 103 -3.41 -10.56 9.88
C VAL A 103 -3.63 -10.57 8.37
N VAL A 104 -4.47 -11.48 7.89
CA VAL A 104 -4.89 -11.56 6.50
C VAL A 104 -6.40 -11.46 6.42
N SER A 105 -6.88 -10.54 5.59
CA SER A 105 -8.29 -10.51 5.19
C SER A 105 -8.36 -10.74 3.69
N CYS A 106 -9.14 -11.70 3.26
CA CYS A 106 -9.31 -12.03 1.85
C CYS A 106 -10.77 -12.29 1.52
N GLN A 107 -11.23 -11.63 0.46
CA GLN A 107 -12.59 -11.78 -0.06
C GLN A 107 -12.75 -13.19 -0.65
N HIS A 108 -13.93 -13.79 -0.43
CA HIS A 108 -14.24 -15.14 -0.87
C HIS A 108 -15.66 -15.25 -1.40
N GLU A 109 -15.96 -16.33 -2.12
CA GLU A 109 -17.31 -16.67 -2.57
C GLU A 109 -18.20 -17.03 -1.39
N GLU A 110 -19.52 -16.83 -1.56
CA GLU A 110 -20.51 -17.02 -0.50
C GLU A 110 -20.54 -18.43 0.08
N GLY A 111 -20.36 -19.44 -0.77
CA GLY A 111 -20.35 -20.85 -0.36
C GLY A 111 -19.02 -21.39 0.19
N LYS A 112 -17.98 -20.53 0.31
CA LYS A 112 -16.66 -21.00 0.75
C LYS A 112 -16.64 -21.32 2.25
N ASP A 113 -16.20 -22.52 2.60
CA ASP A 113 -15.95 -22.92 4.00
C ASP A 113 -14.77 -22.12 4.55
N LEU A 114 -15.02 -21.33 5.59
CA LEU A 114 -14.02 -20.46 6.21
C LEU A 114 -12.88 -21.23 6.87
N LYS A 115 -13.15 -22.39 7.46
CA LYS A 115 -12.11 -23.24 8.07
C LYS A 115 -11.20 -23.87 7.00
N GLN A 116 -11.79 -24.24 5.86
CA GLN A 116 -11.01 -24.70 4.72
C GLN A 116 -10.17 -23.58 4.16
N LEU A 117 -10.76 -22.39 3.94
CA LEU A 117 -10.06 -21.21 3.47
C LEU A 117 -8.88 -20.85 4.37
N GLU A 118 -9.07 -20.85 5.69
CA GLU A 118 -8.00 -20.59 6.65
C GLU A 118 -6.82 -21.57 6.48
N ARG A 119 -7.11 -22.88 6.41
CA ARG A 119 -6.07 -23.91 6.18
C ARG A 119 -5.33 -23.71 4.86
N GLU A 120 -6.06 -23.37 3.79
CA GLU A 120 -5.49 -23.11 2.47
C GLU A 120 -4.60 -21.87 2.48
N ILE A 121 -5.03 -20.77 3.08
CA ILE A 121 -4.23 -19.53 3.20
C ILE A 121 -2.97 -19.80 4.02
N ARG A 122 -3.07 -20.46 5.17
CA ARG A 122 -1.88 -20.82 5.97
C ARG A 122 -0.86 -21.59 5.15
N LYS A 123 -1.28 -22.65 4.49
CA LYS A 123 -0.38 -23.56 3.78
C LYS A 123 0.13 -23.00 2.45
N LYS A 124 -0.77 -22.42 1.65
CA LYS A 124 -0.50 -22.05 0.27
C LYS A 124 0.01 -20.62 0.11
N VAL A 125 -0.31 -19.74 1.06
CA VAL A 125 0.05 -18.31 1.00
C VAL A 125 1.07 -17.94 2.07
N LEU A 126 0.80 -18.19 3.35
CA LEU A 126 1.67 -17.71 4.42
C LEU A 126 3.00 -18.47 4.47
N VAL A 127 2.99 -19.79 4.39
CA VAL A 127 4.23 -20.60 4.41
C VAL A 127 5.24 -20.14 3.35
N PRO A 128 4.89 -19.97 2.06
CA PRO A 128 5.87 -19.49 1.08
C PRO A 128 6.23 -18.00 1.24
N SER A 129 5.31 -17.18 1.75
CA SER A 129 5.52 -15.72 1.88
C SER A 129 6.44 -15.34 3.03
N LEU A 130 6.39 -16.06 4.15
CA LEU A 130 7.07 -15.74 5.39
C LEU A 130 8.47 -16.36 5.55
N ARG A 131 9.01 -16.98 4.51
CA ARG A 131 10.31 -17.72 4.57
C ARG A 131 11.54 -16.87 4.93
N LEU A 132 11.42 -15.55 4.94
CA LEU A 132 12.54 -14.66 5.21
C LEU A 132 12.84 -14.50 6.70
N LEU A 133 11.87 -14.79 7.57
CA LEU A 133 12.01 -14.73 9.02
C LEU A 133 11.43 -15.96 9.69
N PRO A 134 11.89 -16.32 10.88
CA PRO A 134 11.28 -17.34 11.72
C PRO A 134 9.81 -17.05 12.01
N VAL A 135 8.99 -18.10 11.91
CA VAL A 135 7.61 -18.17 12.36
C VAL A 135 7.58 -19.31 13.36
N ASP A 136 7.27 -19.04 14.60
CA ASP A 136 7.32 -19.97 15.71
C ASP A 136 5.95 -20.20 16.37
N GLU A 137 5.91 -20.89 17.50
CA GLU A 137 4.69 -21.20 18.23
C GLU A 137 4.06 -19.97 18.88
N GLU A 138 4.82 -18.90 19.10
CA GLU A 138 4.35 -17.63 19.65
C GLU A 138 3.77 -16.71 18.57
N THR A 139 4.04 -16.99 17.30
CA THR A 139 3.53 -16.18 16.19
C THR A 139 2.01 -16.26 16.09
N VAL A 140 1.34 -15.14 16.25
CA VAL A 140 -0.12 -15.06 16.17
C VAL A 140 -0.58 -14.83 14.74
N ILE A 141 -1.45 -15.70 14.22
CA ILE A 141 -1.94 -15.61 12.84
C ILE A 141 -3.47 -15.56 12.82
N TYR A 142 -3.99 -14.44 12.31
CA TYR A 142 -5.41 -14.23 12.08
C TYR A 142 -5.73 -14.24 10.58
N ILE A 143 -6.70 -15.04 10.19
CA ILE A 143 -7.21 -15.10 8.82
C ILE A 143 -8.70 -14.84 8.86
N ASN A 144 -9.15 -13.80 8.14
CA ASN A 144 -10.53 -13.29 8.17
C ASN A 144 -11.08 -13.18 9.61
N PRO A 145 -10.42 -12.44 10.53
CA PRO A 145 -10.86 -12.34 11.93
C PRO A 145 -12.26 -11.76 12.07
N GLY A 146 -12.73 -10.98 11.08
CA GLY A 146 -14.11 -10.49 11.00
C GLY A 146 -15.13 -11.52 10.50
N GLY A 147 -14.68 -12.74 10.17
CA GLY A 147 -15.54 -13.79 9.64
C GLY A 147 -15.81 -13.65 8.14
N ARG A 148 -17.07 -13.65 7.74
CA ARG A 148 -17.51 -13.62 6.33
C ARG A 148 -17.06 -12.33 5.63
N PHE A 149 -16.38 -12.48 4.48
CA PHE A 149 -15.96 -11.37 3.62
C PHE A 149 -16.32 -11.66 2.15
N VAL A 150 -17.59 -11.53 1.81
CA VAL A 150 -18.13 -11.81 0.47
C VAL A 150 -18.33 -10.53 -0.33
N CYS A 151 -18.88 -9.48 0.29
CA CYS A 151 -18.96 -8.16 -0.33
C CYS A 151 -17.62 -7.44 -0.15
N GLY A 152 -17.00 -7.03 -1.23
CA GLY A 152 -15.68 -6.37 -1.24
C GLY A 152 -15.51 -5.49 -2.47
N GLY A 153 -14.33 -4.84 -2.56
CA GLY A 153 -14.02 -3.92 -3.64
C GLY A 153 -14.89 -2.66 -3.61
N LEU A 154 -15.16 -2.09 -4.77
CA LEU A 154 -15.88 -0.83 -4.92
C LEU A 154 -17.32 -0.87 -4.41
N ASP A 155 -17.94 -2.04 -4.40
CA ASP A 155 -19.30 -2.23 -3.88
C ASP A 155 -19.35 -2.12 -2.34
N ALA A 156 -18.26 -2.44 -1.66
CA ALA A 156 -18.16 -2.34 -0.20
C ALA A 156 -17.64 -0.98 0.25
N ASP A 157 -16.56 -0.50 -0.39
CA ASP A 157 -15.92 0.76 -0.03
C ASP A 157 -15.26 1.38 -1.27
N THR A 158 -15.73 2.55 -1.64
CA THR A 158 -15.16 3.32 -2.74
C THR A 158 -13.95 4.10 -2.23
N GLY A 159 -12.81 3.46 -2.15
CA GLY A 159 -11.56 4.11 -1.77
C GLY A 159 -11.14 5.24 -2.71
N LEU A 160 -10.27 6.10 -2.23
CA LEU A 160 -9.62 7.15 -3.02
C LEU A 160 -8.12 6.88 -3.10
N THR A 161 -7.53 7.25 -4.23
CA THR A 161 -6.08 7.20 -4.44
C THR A 161 -5.33 8.03 -3.41
N GLY A 162 -4.19 7.53 -2.95
CA GLY A 162 -3.31 8.22 -2.00
C GLY A 162 -3.80 8.26 -0.55
N ARG A 163 -4.82 7.49 -0.19
CA ARG A 163 -5.31 7.42 1.20
C ARG A 163 -4.69 6.29 2.04
N LYS A 164 -3.70 5.59 1.50
CA LYS A 164 -3.00 4.49 2.17
C LYS A 164 -1.48 4.73 2.18
N LEU A 165 -1.07 5.89 2.67
CA LEU A 165 0.33 6.34 2.65
C LEU A 165 1.31 5.32 3.27
N MET A 166 0.93 4.67 4.37
CA MET A 166 1.75 3.63 5.01
C MET A 166 1.98 2.42 4.10
N VAL A 167 0.97 2.06 3.29
CA VAL A 167 1.08 0.95 2.34
C VAL A 167 1.88 1.36 1.11
N ASP A 168 1.70 2.59 0.67
CA ASP A 168 2.32 3.12 -0.56
C ASP A 168 3.80 3.45 -0.38
N ALA A 169 4.28 3.61 0.87
CA ALA A 169 5.66 3.98 1.19
C ALA A 169 6.42 2.86 1.93
N TYR A 170 6.95 3.18 3.10
CA TYR A 170 7.88 2.33 3.86
C TYR A 170 7.25 1.70 5.11
N GLY A 171 5.91 1.61 5.16
CA GLY A 171 5.19 1.14 6.34
C GLY A 171 5.34 2.10 7.52
N SER A 172 5.46 1.54 8.72
CA SER A 172 5.62 2.32 9.96
C SER A 172 7.07 2.71 10.28
N MET A 173 8.03 2.35 9.44
CA MET A 173 9.46 2.57 9.72
C MET A 173 9.89 4.01 9.51
N VAL A 174 9.13 4.79 8.75
CA VAL A 174 9.47 6.18 8.43
C VAL A 174 8.24 7.07 8.65
N GLN A 175 8.48 8.24 9.22
CA GLN A 175 7.45 9.26 9.34
C GLN A 175 7.19 9.89 7.98
N HIS A 176 5.95 10.11 7.63
CA HIS A 176 5.59 10.83 6.42
C HIS A 176 4.80 12.09 6.69
N ALA A 177 4.94 13.05 5.78
CA ALA A 177 4.00 14.16 5.67
C ALA A 177 2.71 13.69 4.98
N ALA A 178 1.60 14.37 5.25
CA ALA A 178 0.35 14.13 4.55
C ALA A 178 0.49 14.57 3.08
N GLY A 179 0.17 13.69 2.15
CA GLY A 179 0.19 13.97 0.71
C GLY A 179 -0.32 12.78 -0.07
N ALA A 180 -0.98 13.01 -1.21
CA ALA A 180 -1.40 11.94 -2.09
C ALA A 180 -0.26 11.57 -3.04
N PHE A 181 0.03 10.26 -3.22
CA PHE A 181 1.03 9.80 -4.18
C PHE A 181 0.59 9.93 -5.63
N SER A 182 -0.68 9.89 -5.89
CA SER A 182 -1.23 9.95 -7.23
C SER A 182 -2.45 10.87 -7.30
N GLY A 183 -2.84 11.25 -8.53
CA GLY A 183 -3.90 12.22 -8.76
C GLY A 183 -3.42 13.65 -8.72
N LYS A 184 -2.12 13.89 -8.62
CA LYS A 184 -1.50 15.21 -8.76
C LYS A 184 -1.14 15.51 -10.21
N ASP A 185 -0.98 16.79 -10.52
CA ASP A 185 -0.40 17.24 -11.78
C ASP A 185 1.02 16.66 -11.92
N PRO A 186 1.41 16.10 -13.10
CA PRO A 186 2.72 15.50 -13.31
C PRO A 186 3.91 16.43 -13.09
N THR A 187 3.69 17.74 -13.04
CA THR A 187 4.74 18.74 -12.81
C THR A 187 4.94 19.08 -11.33
N LYS A 188 4.09 18.56 -10.45
CA LYS A 188 4.25 18.69 -8.99
C LYS A 188 5.22 17.64 -8.46
N MET A 189 5.98 18.04 -7.44
CA MET A 189 6.74 17.07 -6.67
C MET A 189 5.81 16.13 -5.94
N ASP A 190 6.01 14.86 -6.18
CA ASP A 190 5.32 13.81 -5.46
C ASP A 190 6.18 13.31 -4.30
N PRO A 191 5.62 13.16 -3.10
CA PRO A 191 6.34 12.60 -1.96
C PRO A 191 6.63 11.12 -2.13
#